data_bf1a774d7c2a614d56b7ea328d600c55
#
_entry.id   bf1a774d7c2a614d56b7ea328d600c55
#
_cell.length_a   1.000
_cell.length_b   1.000
_cell.length_c   1.000
_cell.angle_alpha   90.00
_cell.angle_beta   90.00
_cell.angle_gamma   90.00
#
_symmetry.space_group_name_H-M   'P 1'
#
loop_
_entity.id
_entity.type
_entity.pdbx_description
1 polymer ?
#
loop_
_entity_poly.entity_id
_entity_poly.type
_entity_poly.pdbx_seq_one_letter_code
_entity_poly.pdbx_strand_id
1 'polypeptide(L)'
;MAGRGSLAGLMPYGDANAIVMDMAGEVLPVVRDTPVLAGVCGTDPFRLMPNFLRDVREAGFAGVQNFPTVGLIDGTFRANLEETGMGYDLEVQMIAEAASLGLLAAPYVFDPESAEAMTRAGADVLVPHMGLTTKGTIGAHTALTLDECVERIQAMRDAAVAVNSEVIVLCHGGPLAEPEDAQYVLERTQGVVGFFGASSMERLPTEVAMTENMRRFKALANA
;
A
#
# COMPACT_ATOMS: atom_id res chain seq x y z
N MET A 1 -4.33 16.21 8.12
CA MET A 1 -3.35 16.12 7.01
C MET A 1 -3.78 15.10 5.96
N ALA A 2 -5.07 15.05 5.66
CA ALA A 2 -5.56 14.23 4.57
C ALA A 2 -4.81 14.56 3.28
N GLY A 3 -4.46 13.58 2.50
CA GLY A 3 -3.83 13.76 1.21
C GLY A 3 -2.30 13.71 1.15
N ARG A 4 -1.63 13.44 2.24
CA ARG A 4 -0.18 13.25 2.27
C ARG A 4 0.25 11.84 2.75
N GLY A 5 -0.70 10.89 2.79
CA GLY A 5 -0.44 9.50 3.18
C GLY A 5 0.68 8.85 2.37
N SER A 6 0.74 9.11 1.07
CA SER A 6 1.80 8.62 0.18
C SER A 6 3.21 9.06 0.59
N LEU A 7 3.37 10.21 1.24
CA LEU A 7 4.67 10.65 1.74
C LEU A 7 5.13 9.84 2.96
N ALA A 8 4.22 9.28 3.73
CA ALA A 8 4.58 8.45 4.88
C ALA A 8 5.35 7.18 4.48
N GLY A 9 5.11 6.68 3.27
CA GLY A 9 5.85 5.54 2.72
C GLY A 9 7.31 5.84 2.39
N LEU A 10 7.63 7.10 2.10
CA LEU A 10 8.96 7.56 1.70
C LEU A 10 9.62 8.42 2.78
N MET A 11 8.83 9.18 3.52
CA MET A 11 9.28 10.12 4.54
C MET A 11 8.39 10.00 5.78
N PRO A 12 8.58 8.95 6.62
CA PRO A 12 7.83 8.83 7.85
C PRO A 12 8.10 10.03 8.77
N TYR A 13 7.04 10.61 9.34
CA TYR A 13 7.13 11.81 10.19
C TYR A 13 7.66 11.51 11.60
N GLY A 14 8.07 10.30 11.86
CA GLY A 14 8.62 9.83 13.12
C GLY A 14 8.94 8.35 13.03
N ASP A 15 8.96 7.68 14.15
CA ASP A 15 9.10 6.24 14.24
C ASP A 15 7.80 5.56 13.76
N ALA A 16 7.78 5.12 12.50
CA ALA A 16 6.58 4.58 11.87
C ALA A 16 6.04 3.34 12.61
N ASN A 17 6.93 2.48 13.09
CA ASN A 17 6.55 1.27 13.82
C ASN A 17 6.02 1.58 15.23
N ALA A 18 6.54 2.59 15.92
CA ALA A 18 5.94 3.05 17.18
C ALA A 18 4.56 3.67 16.94
N ILE A 19 4.42 4.51 15.92
CA ILE A 19 3.15 5.18 15.59
C ILE A 19 2.04 4.16 15.31
N VAL A 20 2.31 3.09 14.56
CA VAL A 20 1.28 2.08 14.26
C VAL A 20 0.85 1.34 15.53
N MET A 21 1.76 1.09 16.45
CA MET A 21 1.44 0.47 17.74
C MET A 21 0.63 1.39 18.65
N ASP A 22 0.94 2.69 18.66
CA ASP A 22 0.12 3.70 19.38
C ASP A 22 -1.30 3.76 18.81
N MET A 23 -1.44 3.72 17.47
CA MET A 23 -2.75 3.69 16.79
C MET A 23 -3.56 2.42 17.11
N ALA A 24 -2.94 1.31 17.44
CA ALA A 24 -3.65 0.07 17.79
C ALA A 24 -4.65 0.31 18.94
N GLY A 25 -4.26 1.07 19.95
CA GLY A 25 -5.13 1.38 21.11
C GLY A 25 -6.36 2.21 20.77
N GLU A 26 -6.33 2.95 19.66
CA GLU A 26 -7.43 3.81 19.22
C GLU A 26 -8.30 3.15 18.13
N VAL A 27 -7.67 2.42 17.21
CA VAL A 27 -8.33 1.85 16.03
C VAL A 27 -8.98 0.49 16.32
N LEU A 28 -8.25 -0.44 16.93
CA LEU A 28 -8.73 -1.82 17.13
C LEU A 28 -9.98 -1.91 18.02
N PRO A 29 -10.15 -1.09 19.05
CA PRO A 29 -11.37 -1.16 19.86
C PRO A 29 -12.66 -0.75 19.12
N VAL A 30 -12.55 0.02 18.04
CA VAL A 30 -13.71 0.55 17.30
C VAL A 30 -13.99 -0.20 16.01
N VAL A 31 -12.98 -0.86 15.41
CA VAL A 31 -13.13 -1.67 14.22
C VAL A 31 -13.43 -3.11 14.63
N ARG A 32 -14.66 -3.59 14.37
CA ARG A 32 -15.12 -4.89 14.87
C ARG A 32 -15.26 -5.96 13.79
N ASP A 33 -15.68 -5.58 12.60
CA ASP A 33 -16.13 -6.51 11.55
C ASP A 33 -15.17 -6.54 10.34
N THR A 34 -14.08 -5.77 10.40
CA THR A 34 -13.09 -5.68 9.31
C THR A 34 -11.70 -5.99 9.86
N PRO A 35 -10.92 -6.85 9.22
CA PRO A 35 -9.53 -7.08 9.62
C PRO A 35 -8.70 -5.80 9.43
N VAL A 36 -7.89 -5.46 10.44
CA VAL A 36 -6.99 -4.31 10.40
C VAL A 36 -5.56 -4.81 10.21
N LEU A 37 -4.87 -4.29 9.20
CA LEU A 37 -3.48 -4.59 8.95
C LEU A 37 -2.58 -3.46 9.44
N ALA A 38 -1.44 -3.81 10.03
CA ALA A 38 -0.42 -2.87 10.43
C ALA A 38 0.47 -2.52 9.23
N GLY A 39 0.69 -1.23 8.96
CA GLY A 39 1.76 -0.78 8.08
C GLY A 39 3.10 -0.89 8.81
N VAL A 40 3.98 -1.75 8.35
CA VAL A 40 5.27 -2.05 9.01
C VAL A 40 6.44 -1.60 8.16
N CYS A 41 7.34 -0.81 8.75
CA CYS A 41 8.64 -0.48 8.19
C CYS A 41 9.58 -1.68 8.36
N GLY A 42 9.66 -2.55 7.36
CA GLY A 42 10.48 -3.77 7.40
C GLY A 42 11.99 -3.52 7.43
N THR A 43 12.41 -2.32 7.03
CA THR A 43 13.83 -1.87 7.04
C THR A 43 14.24 -1.13 8.31
N ASP A 44 13.41 -1.16 9.37
CA ASP A 44 13.69 -0.47 10.64
C ASP A 44 14.94 -1.05 11.33
N PRO A 45 16.05 -0.29 11.45
CA PRO A 45 17.28 -0.79 12.04
C PRO A 45 17.28 -0.79 13.58
N PHE A 46 16.24 -0.24 14.20
CA PHE A 46 16.15 -0.08 15.66
C PHE A 46 15.35 -1.18 16.35
N ARG A 47 14.76 -2.10 15.57
CA ARG A 47 13.93 -3.20 16.09
C ARG A 47 14.41 -4.56 15.61
N LEU A 48 14.24 -5.53 16.47
CA LEU A 48 14.29 -6.93 16.07
C LEU A 48 12.92 -7.27 15.47
N MET A 49 12.83 -7.34 14.15
CA MET A 49 11.60 -7.51 13.41
C MET A 49 10.75 -8.71 13.87
N PRO A 50 11.33 -9.91 14.17
CA PRO A 50 10.55 -11.02 14.70
C PRO A 50 9.87 -10.73 16.05
N ASN A 51 10.48 -9.90 16.91
CA ASN A 51 9.87 -9.48 18.18
C ASN A 51 8.73 -8.50 17.91
N PHE A 52 8.98 -7.51 17.08
CA PHE A 52 7.99 -6.50 16.74
C PHE A 52 6.74 -7.10 16.09
N LEU A 53 6.89 -8.09 15.21
CA LEU A 53 5.74 -8.76 14.59
C LEU A 53 4.92 -9.59 15.60
N ARG A 54 5.56 -10.13 16.64
CA ARG A 54 4.82 -10.75 17.75
C ARG A 54 3.99 -9.71 18.52
N ASP A 55 4.58 -8.54 18.79
CA ASP A 55 3.87 -7.43 19.44
C ASP A 55 2.68 -6.96 18.59
N VAL A 56 2.85 -6.84 17.28
CA VAL A 56 1.77 -6.52 16.32
C VAL A 56 0.62 -7.52 16.39
N ARG A 57 0.93 -8.82 16.40
CA ARG A 57 -0.06 -9.88 16.53
C ARG A 57 -0.77 -9.83 17.89
N GLU A 58 -0.02 -9.65 18.97
CA GLU A 58 -0.55 -9.58 20.34
C GLU A 58 -1.42 -8.33 20.57
N ALA A 59 -1.13 -7.23 19.88
CA ALA A 59 -1.96 -6.03 19.87
C ALA A 59 -3.34 -6.28 19.23
N GLY A 60 -3.47 -7.31 18.36
CA GLY A 60 -4.74 -7.67 17.73
C GLY A 60 -4.86 -7.28 16.25
N PHE A 61 -3.76 -6.88 15.60
CA PHE A 61 -3.77 -6.73 14.14
C PHE A 61 -3.97 -8.08 13.46
N ALA A 62 -4.78 -8.09 12.40
CA ALA A 62 -5.03 -9.29 11.60
C ALA A 62 -3.89 -9.64 10.64
N GLY A 63 -3.04 -8.66 10.32
CA GLY A 63 -1.97 -8.84 9.36
C GLY A 63 -1.09 -7.61 9.21
N VAL A 64 -0.24 -7.63 8.18
CA VAL A 64 0.75 -6.60 7.91
C VAL A 64 0.82 -6.22 6.43
N GLN A 65 1.32 -5.01 6.18
CA GLN A 65 1.73 -4.51 4.87
C GLN A 65 3.11 -3.83 5.00
N ASN A 66 3.95 -3.94 3.97
CA ASN A 66 5.27 -3.28 3.92
C ASN A 66 5.12 -1.78 3.57
N PHE A 67 4.70 -0.99 4.54
CA PHE A 67 4.55 0.44 4.38
C PHE A 67 4.91 1.15 5.70
N PRO A 68 5.96 2.00 5.75
CA PRO A 68 6.85 2.49 4.68
C PRO A 68 7.61 1.40 3.90
N THR A 69 7.97 1.71 2.64
CA THR A 69 8.65 0.75 1.75
C THR A 69 9.75 1.42 0.94
N VAL A 70 10.88 0.76 0.78
CA VAL A 70 11.96 1.18 -0.12
C VAL A 70 11.61 0.91 -1.60
N GLY A 71 10.55 0.14 -1.87
CA GLY A 71 10.07 -0.13 -3.21
C GLY A 71 9.62 1.11 -4.00
N LEU A 72 9.32 2.22 -3.30
CA LEU A 72 9.02 3.51 -3.92
C LEU A 72 10.26 4.31 -4.33
N ILE A 73 11.44 3.87 -3.94
CA ILE A 73 12.71 4.53 -4.25
C ILE A 73 13.32 3.85 -5.45
N ASP A 74 13.90 4.62 -6.36
CA ASP A 74 14.55 4.14 -7.57
C ASP A 74 15.97 4.68 -7.76
N GLY A 75 16.61 4.34 -8.88
CA GLY A 75 17.89 4.86 -9.32
C GLY A 75 19.04 4.58 -8.34
N THR A 76 20.02 5.47 -8.34
CA THR A 76 21.26 5.31 -7.56
C THR A 76 20.99 5.20 -6.05
N PHE A 77 20.02 5.96 -5.53
CA PHE A 77 19.72 5.90 -4.10
C PHE A 77 19.13 4.55 -3.69
N ARG A 78 18.28 3.95 -4.53
CA ARG A 78 17.80 2.58 -4.29
C ARG A 78 18.96 1.59 -4.28
N ALA A 79 19.88 1.66 -5.24
CA ALA A 79 21.05 0.79 -5.28
C ALA A 79 21.91 0.94 -4.01
N ASN A 80 22.10 2.18 -3.54
CA ASN A 80 22.86 2.42 -2.30
C ASN A 80 22.16 1.82 -1.07
N LEU A 81 20.85 1.86 -0.97
CA LEU A 81 20.11 1.20 0.11
C LEU A 81 20.29 -0.32 0.07
N GLU A 82 20.19 -0.94 -1.10
CA GLU A 82 20.43 -2.38 -1.28
C GLU A 82 21.87 -2.76 -0.85
N GLU A 83 22.88 -2.02 -1.31
CA GLU A 83 24.29 -2.24 -0.99
C GLU A 83 24.62 -2.05 0.50
N THR A 84 23.86 -1.23 1.20
CA THR A 84 24.07 -0.93 2.62
C THR A 84 23.19 -1.74 3.57
N GLY A 85 22.46 -2.74 3.06
CA GLY A 85 21.66 -3.64 3.87
C GLY A 85 20.34 -3.02 4.35
N MET A 86 19.80 -2.06 3.60
CA MET A 86 18.47 -1.47 3.81
C MET A 86 17.58 -1.67 2.57
N GLY A 87 17.72 -2.81 1.94
CA GLY A 87 17.04 -3.17 0.71
C GLY A 87 15.63 -3.75 0.91
N TYR A 88 15.00 -4.01 -0.21
CA TYR A 88 13.66 -4.60 -0.25
C TYR A 88 13.62 -6.05 0.26
N ASP A 89 14.75 -6.73 0.28
CA ASP A 89 14.90 -8.07 0.83
C ASP A 89 14.53 -8.16 2.32
N LEU A 90 14.76 -7.10 3.09
CA LEU A 90 14.31 -7.02 4.48
C LEU A 90 12.78 -6.99 4.60
N GLU A 91 12.10 -6.35 3.66
CA GLU A 91 10.65 -6.37 3.60
C GLU A 91 10.11 -7.76 3.22
N VAL A 92 10.80 -8.46 2.31
CA VAL A 92 10.50 -9.86 1.98
C VAL A 92 10.68 -10.77 3.20
N GLN A 93 11.76 -10.59 3.97
CA GLN A 93 11.99 -11.33 5.21
C GLN A 93 10.91 -11.02 6.26
N MET A 94 10.51 -9.76 6.40
CA MET A 94 9.42 -9.34 7.29
C MET A 94 8.10 -10.02 6.92
N ILE A 95 7.76 -10.14 5.63
CA ILE A 95 6.57 -10.84 5.16
C ILE A 95 6.66 -12.35 5.47
N ALA A 96 7.82 -12.97 5.27
CA ALA A 96 8.01 -14.38 5.61
C ALA A 96 7.82 -14.65 7.11
N GLU A 97 8.34 -13.79 7.96
CA GLU A 97 8.17 -13.88 9.41
C GLU A 97 6.70 -13.67 9.80
N ALA A 98 6.03 -12.67 9.25
CA ALA A 98 4.61 -12.40 9.50
C ALA A 98 3.73 -13.61 9.11
N ALA A 99 3.95 -14.19 7.94
CA ALA A 99 3.26 -15.40 7.49
C ALA A 99 3.50 -16.57 8.44
N SER A 100 4.73 -16.78 8.92
CA SER A 100 5.07 -17.82 9.88
C SER A 100 4.33 -17.67 11.22
N LEU A 101 4.00 -16.43 11.60
CA LEU A 101 3.22 -16.09 12.79
C LEU A 101 1.70 -16.21 12.58
N GLY A 102 1.24 -16.53 11.37
CA GLY A 102 -0.17 -16.60 11.02
C GLY A 102 -0.84 -15.22 10.85
N LEU A 103 -0.05 -14.17 10.65
CA LEU A 103 -0.54 -12.86 10.25
C LEU A 103 -0.83 -12.85 8.75
N LEU A 104 -1.94 -12.26 8.34
CA LEU A 104 -2.24 -12.02 6.92
C LEU A 104 -1.18 -11.08 6.33
N ALA A 105 -0.59 -11.47 5.23
CA ALA A 105 0.46 -10.70 4.57
C ALA A 105 -0.03 -10.11 3.25
N ALA A 106 -0.07 -8.76 3.17
CA ALA A 106 -0.60 -8.03 2.03
C ALA A 106 0.40 -6.99 1.48
N PRO A 107 1.58 -7.42 0.98
CA PRO A 107 2.62 -6.48 0.58
C PRO A 107 2.33 -5.74 -0.73
N TYR A 108 2.88 -4.52 -0.82
CA TYR A 108 3.10 -3.82 -2.07
C TYR A 108 4.22 -4.50 -2.87
N VAL A 109 4.00 -4.63 -4.17
CA VAL A 109 4.97 -5.12 -5.15
C VAL A 109 5.07 -4.16 -6.33
N PHE A 110 6.23 -4.10 -6.99
CA PHE A 110 6.56 -3.05 -7.95
C PHE A 110 6.93 -3.58 -9.33
N ASP A 111 7.29 -4.86 -9.41
CA ASP A 111 7.71 -5.60 -10.60
C ASP A 111 7.44 -7.10 -10.43
N PRO A 112 7.57 -7.91 -11.51
CA PRO A 112 7.39 -9.36 -11.42
C PRO A 112 8.33 -10.06 -10.43
N GLU A 113 9.56 -9.56 -10.27
CA GLU A 113 10.55 -10.14 -9.35
C GLU A 113 10.13 -9.95 -7.89
N SER A 114 9.71 -8.76 -7.50
CA SER A 114 9.16 -8.49 -6.18
C SER A 114 7.86 -9.27 -5.91
N ALA A 115 7.00 -9.43 -6.92
CA ALA A 115 5.78 -10.21 -6.81
C ALA A 115 6.08 -11.71 -6.55
N GLU A 116 7.04 -12.28 -7.28
CA GLU A 116 7.52 -13.63 -7.05
C GLU A 116 8.13 -13.81 -5.66
N ALA A 117 9.01 -12.88 -5.24
CA ALA A 117 9.70 -12.93 -3.96
C ALA A 117 8.71 -12.85 -2.78
N MET A 118 7.76 -11.92 -2.82
CA MET A 118 6.74 -11.77 -1.77
C MET A 118 5.79 -12.97 -1.73
N THR A 119 5.44 -13.55 -2.88
CA THR A 119 4.60 -14.76 -2.91
C THR A 119 5.35 -15.96 -2.33
N ARG A 120 6.65 -16.13 -2.63
CA ARG A 120 7.49 -17.17 -2.01
C ARG A 120 7.62 -16.98 -0.49
N ALA A 121 7.62 -15.74 -0.04
CA ALA A 121 7.63 -15.40 1.38
C ALA A 121 6.31 -15.70 2.11
N GLY A 122 5.26 -16.06 1.38
CA GLY A 122 3.96 -16.43 1.96
C GLY A 122 2.93 -15.31 1.97
N ALA A 123 3.04 -14.35 1.05
CA ALA A 123 1.99 -13.33 0.90
C ALA A 123 0.65 -13.96 0.52
N ASP A 124 -0.42 -13.56 1.22
CA ASP A 124 -1.80 -13.96 0.94
C ASP A 124 -2.42 -13.07 -0.14
N VAL A 125 -2.07 -11.79 -0.10
CA VAL A 125 -2.58 -10.76 -1.02
C VAL A 125 -1.41 -9.97 -1.57
N LEU A 126 -1.33 -9.80 -2.87
CA LEU A 126 -0.37 -8.88 -3.50
C LEU A 126 -1.07 -7.61 -3.96
N VAL A 127 -0.40 -6.49 -3.75
CA VAL A 127 -0.86 -5.18 -4.14
C VAL A 127 0.14 -4.54 -5.11
N PRO A 128 0.05 -4.81 -6.44
CA PRO A 128 0.81 -4.12 -7.47
C PRO A 128 0.66 -2.61 -7.39
N HIS A 129 1.76 -1.89 -7.13
CA HIS A 129 1.77 -0.46 -6.89
C HIS A 129 2.16 0.33 -8.14
N MET A 130 1.21 1.07 -8.73
CA MET A 130 1.39 1.80 -10.01
C MET A 130 1.87 3.24 -9.84
N GLY A 131 2.33 3.61 -8.67
CA GLY A 131 2.81 4.96 -8.38
C GLY A 131 1.85 5.78 -7.53
N LEU A 132 2.15 7.05 -7.34
CA LEU A 132 1.33 7.97 -6.56
C LEU A 132 0.07 8.36 -7.33
N THR A 133 -1.03 8.55 -6.62
CA THR A 133 -2.33 8.96 -7.18
C THR A 133 -2.21 10.24 -7.99
N THR A 134 -2.71 10.24 -9.22
CA THR A 134 -2.53 11.32 -10.22
C THR A 134 -3.58 12.42 -10.16
N LYS A 135 -4.78 12.12 -9.63
CA LYS A 135 -5.92 13.07 -9.59
C LYS A 135 -5.94 13.90 -8.30
N GLY A 136 -6.76 14.95 -8.32
CA GLY A 136 -6.94 15.87 -7.20
C GLY A 136 -5.97 17.06 -7.21
N THR A 137 -6.01 17.88 -6.16
CA THR A 137 -5.24 19.13 -6.08
C THR A 137 -3.74 18.94 -5.92
N ILE A 138 -3.31 17.76 -5.49
CA ILE A 138 -1.91 17.39 -5.26
C ILE A 138 -1.54 16.08 -5.96
N GLY A 139 -2.24 15.74 -7.05
CA GLY A 139 -1.96 14.54 -7.85
C GLY A 139 -0.58 14.60 -8.52
N ALA A 140 0.03 13.45 -8.72
CA ALA A 140 1.27 13.33 -9.49
C ALA A 140 1.01 13.61 -10.98
N HIS A 141 1.94 14.29 -11.64
CA HIS A 141 1.86 14.57 -13.08
C HIS A 141 2.60 13.52 -13.92
N THR A 142 3.69 12.97 -13.39
CA THR A 142 4.40 11.85 -14.02
C THR A 142 3.67 10.57 -13.64
N ALA A 143 3.11 9.90 -14.62
CA ALA A 143 2.29 8.71 -14.39
C ALA A 143 2.35 7.77 -15.59
N LEU A 144 2.06 6.50 -15.32
CA LEU A 144 1.74 5.50 -16.33
C LEU A 144 0.38 5.82 -16.97
N THR A 145 0.16 5.32 -18.17
CA THR A 145 -1.17 5.18 -18.77
C THR A 145 -1.92 4.02 -18.12
N LEU A 146 -3.25 3.96 -18.27
CA LEU A 146 -4.02 2.80 -17.80
C LEU A 146 -3.64 1.51 -18.54
N ASP A 147 -3.28 1.58 -19.82
CA ASP A 147 -2.83 0.42 -20.59
C ASP A 147 -1.50 -0.12 -20.05
N GLU A 148 -0.53 0.75 -19.77
CA GLU A 148 0.72 0.35 -19.12
C GLU A 148 0.48 -0.26 -17.72
N CYS A 149 -0.52 0.23 -17.00
CA CYS A 149 -0.91 -0.37 -15.72
C CYS A 149 -1.48 -1.78 -15.92
N VAL A 150 -2.33 -2.00 -16.92
CA VAL A 150 -2.86 -3.33 -17.27
C VAL A 150 -1.71 -4.31 -17.54
N GLU A 151 -0.75 -3.93 -18.38
CA GLU A 151 0.39 -4.78 -18.73
C GLU A 151 1.26 -5.12 -17.52
N ARG A 152 1.60 -4.12 -16.69
CA ARG A 152 2.45 -4.32 -15.51
C ARG A 152 1.76 -5.14 -14.42
N ILE A 153 0.50 -4.85 -14.13
CA ILE A 153 -0.27 -5.57 -13.11
C ILE A 153 -0.44 -7.03 -13.54
N GLN A 154 -0.75 -7.28 -14.83
CA GLN A 154 -0.85 -8.64 -15.35
C GLN A 154 0.46 -9.40 -15.23
N ALA A 155 1.59 -8.78 -15.59
CA ALA A 155 2.90 -9.41 -15.49
C ALA A 155 3.24 -9.79 -14.02
N MET A 156 2.97 -8.91 -13.05
CA MET A 156 3.18 -9.21 -11.63
C MET A 156 2.25 -10.31 -11.14
N ARG A 157 0.98 -10.28 -11.56
CA ARG A 157 0.02 -11.34 -11.23
C ARG A 157 0.47 -12.69 -11.76
N ASP A 158 0.92 -12.75 -13.01
CA ASP A 158 1.34 -14.00 -13.63
C ASP A 158 2.58 -14.59 -12.97
N ALA A 159 3.55 -13.74 -12.61
CA ALA A 159 4.73 -14.14 -11.83
C ALA A 159 4.33 -14.72 -10.45
N ALA A 160 3.41 -14.07 -9.76
CA ALA A 160 2.92 -14.51 -8.45
C ALA A 160 2.19 -15.86 -8.52
N VAL A 161 1.27 -16.00 -9.46
CA VAL A 161 0.45 -17.23 -9.62
C VAL A 161 1.29 -18.42 -10.07
N ALA A 162 2.39 -18.20 -10.75
CA ALA A 162 3.36 -19.27 -11.06
C ALA A 162 4.01 -19.86 -9.78
N VAL A 163 4.05 -19.09 -8.69
CA VAL A 163 4.55 -19.54 -7.38
C VAL A 163 3.42 -20.13 -6.51
N ASN A 164 2.30 -19.41 -6.43
CA ASN A 164 1.13 -19.84 -5.65
C ASN A 164 -0.16 -19.44 -6.38
N SER A 165 -0.92 -20.42 -6.86
CA SER A 165 -2.17 -20.19 -7.60
C SER A 165 -3.28 -19.54 -6.77
N GLU A 166 -3.19 -19.61 -5.45
CA GLU A 166 -4.21 -19.12 -4.52
C GLU A 166 -3.98 -17.68 -4.07
N VAL A 167 -2.86 -17.03 -4.46
CA VAL A 167 -2.58 -15.66 -4.08
C VAL A 167 -3.61 -14.69 -4.66
N ILE A 168 -4.14 -13.83 -3.81
CA ILE A 168 -5.08 -12.77 -4.21
C ILE A 168 -4.29 -11.58 -4.76
N VAL A 169 -4.71 -11.02 -5.90
CA VAL A 169 -4.06 -9.85 -6.49
C VAL A 169 -5.06 -8.70 -6.62
N LEU A 170 -4.68 -7.54 -6.07
CA LEU A 170 -5.48 -6.31 -6.09
C LEU A 170 -4.71 -5.21 -6.82
N CYS A 171 -5.36 -4.42 -7.66
CA CYS A 171 -4.72 -3.28 -8.32
C CYS A 171 -4.69 -2.03 -7.42
N HIS A 172 -3.66 -1.18 -7.55
CA HIS A 172 -3.47 -0.01 -6.69
C HIS A 172 -2.63 1.10 -7.34
N GLY A 173 -3.02 2.34 -7.07
CA GLY A 173 -2.15 3.51 -7.19
C GLY A 173 -2.00 4.07 -8.60
N GLY A 174 -1.20 5.13 -8.73
CA GLY A 174 -0.96 5.83 -9.97
C GLY A 174 -2.23 6.42 -10.59
N PRO A 175 -2.49 6.14 -11.87
CA PRO A 175 -3.67 6.61 -12.58
C PRO A 175 -4.98 5.92 -12.16
N LEU A 176 -4.91 4.82 -11.39
CA LEU A 176 -6.09 4.17 -10.82
C LEU A 176 -6.60 5.00 -9.63
N ALA A 177 -7.26 6.11 -9.92
CA ALA A 177 -7.65 7.11 -8.92
C ALA A 177 -9.16 7.16 -8.67
N GLU A 178 -9.97 6.76 -9.64
CA GLU A 178 -11.43 6.75 -9.59
C GLU A 178 -11.96 5.33 -9.86
N PRO A 179 -13.22 5.04 -9.52
CA PRO A 179 -13.82 3.72 -9.77
C PRO A 179 -13.73 3.27 -11.23
N GLU A 180 -13.89 4.20 -12.18
CA GLU A 180 -13.83 3.92 -13.61
C GLU A 180 -12.43 3.50 -14.07
N ASP A 181 -11.39 4.07 -13.47
CA ASP A 181 -9.99 3.70 -13.74
C ASP A 181 -9.71 2.27 -13.24
N ALA A 182 -10.18 1.95 -12.02
CA ALA A 182 -10.08 0.61 -11.46
C ALA A 182 -10.87 -0.42 -12.29
N GLN A 183 -12.08 -0.08 -12.71
CA GLN A 183 -12.91 -0.91 -13.57
C GLN A 183 -12.21 -1.20 -14.91
N TYR A 184 -11.59 -0.18 -15.51
CA TYR A 184 -10.82 -0.32 -16.76
C TYR A 184 -9.74 -1.39 -16.64
N VAL A 185 -8.98 -1.39 -15.54
CA VAL A 185 -7.89 -2.36 -15.30
C VAL A 185 -8.48 -3.76 -15.01
N LEU A 186 -9.50 -3.84 -14.17
CA LEU A 186 -10.13 -5.13 -13.80
C LEU A 186 -10.74 -5.85 -15.02
N GLU A 187 -11.34 -5.13 -15.96
CA GLU A 187 -11.90 -5.72 -17.17
C GLU A 187 -10.87 -6.21 -18.18
N ARG A 188 -9.62 -5.71 -18.08
CA ARG A 188 -8.53 -6.00 -19.04
C ARG A 188 -7.42 -6.87 -18.48
N THR A 189 -7.53 -7.24 -17.20
CA THR A 189 -6.63 -8.19 -16.55
C THR A 189 -7.33 -9.51 -16.24
N GLN A 190 -6.57 -10.58 -16.13
CA GLN A 190 -7.07 -11.89 -15.73
C GLN A 190 -6.61 -12.22 -14.30
N GLY A 191 -7.56 -12.52 -13.41
CA GLY A 191 -7.27 -12.95 -12.04
C GLY A 191 -6.80 -11.84 -11.10
N VAL A 192 -6.95 -10.57 -11.49
CA VAL A 192 -6.95 -9.42 -10.59
C VAL A 192 -8.37 -9.23 -10.12
N VAL A 193 -8.61 -9.30 -8.81
CA VAL A 193 -9.97 -9.51 -8.27
C VAL A 193 -10.54 -8.29 -7.53
N GLY A 194 -9.77 -7.20 -7.42
CA GLY A 194 -10.26 -6.01 -6.74
C GLY A 194 -9.26 -4.86 -6.75
N PHE A 195 -9.64 -3.81 -6.05
CA PHE A 195 -8.88 -2.57 -5.93
C PHE A 195 -8.51 -2.30 -4.47
N PHE A 196 -7.26 -1.92 -4.24
CA PHE A 196 -6.77 -1.46 -2.95
C PHE A 196 -6.67 0.07 -2.97
N GLY A 197 -7.53 0.75 -2.21
CA GLY A 197 -7.63 2.20 -2.20
C GLY A 197 -6.81 2.86 -1.09
N ALA A 198 -6.26 4.04 -1.36
CA ALA A 198 -5.66 4.94 -0.39
C ALA A 198 -6.19 6.37 -0.62
N SER A 199 -5.44 7.25 -1.30
CA SER A 199 -5.90 8.62 -1.58
C SER A 199 -7.21 8.70 -2.38
N SER A 200 -7.54 7.67 -3.15
CA SER A 200 -8.82 7.53 -3.84
C SER A 200 -10.01 7.42 -2.87
N MET A 201 -9.79 6.88 -1.67
CA MET A 201 -10.84 6.68 -0.67
C MET A 201 -10.93 7.81 0.36
N GLU A 202 -9.81 8.40 0.74
CA GLU A 202 -9.78 9.39 1.83
C GLU A 202 -9.61 10.84 1.33
N ARG A 203 -8.72 11.07 0.36
CA ARG A 203 -8.38 12.40 -0.11
C ARG A 203 -9.31 12.94 -1.19
N LEU A 204 -9.46 12.20 -2.29
CA LEU A 204 -10.23 12.68 -3.45
C LEU A 204 -11.70 12.98 -3.11
N PRO A 205 -12.46 12.10 -2.44
CA PRO A 205 -13.82 12.40 -2.04
C PRO A 205 -13.92 13.61 -1.10
N THR A 206 -12.95 13.76 -0.17
CA THR A 206 -12.91 14.88 0.77
C THR A 206 -12.66 16.20 0.06
N GLU A 207 -11.70 16.26 -0.87
CA GLU A 207 -11.41 17.46 -1.66
C GLU A 207 -12.64 17.94 -2.45
N VAL A 208 -13.34 17.02 -3.10
CA VAL A 208 -14.56 17.32 -3.88
C VAL A 208 -15.66 17.86 -2.97
N ALA A 209 -16.00 17.12 -1.92
CA ALA A 209 -17.08 17.45 -1.01
C ALA A 209 -16.85 18.80 -0.31
N MET A 210 -15.65 19.06 0.19
CA MET A 210 -15.31 20.32 0.85
C MET A 210 -15.38 21.50 -0.13
N THR A 211 -14.85 21.33 -1.34
CA THR A 211 -14.86 22.38 -2.36
C THR A 211 -16.27 22.74 -2.78
N GLU A 212 -17.10 21.75 -3.05
CA GLU A 212 -18.50 21.97 -3.45
C GLU A 212 -19.30 22.62 -2.34
N ASN A 213 -19.16 22.17 -1.11
CA ASN A 213 -19.88 22.75 0.02
C ASN A 213 -19.46 24.22 0.26
N MET A 214 -18.17 24.51 0.17
CA MET A 214 -17.68 25.89 0.27
C MET A 214 -18.24 26.78 -0.84
N ARG A 215 -18.30 26.30 -2.09
CA ARG A 215 -18.93 27.04 -3.20
C ARG A 215 -20.40 27.34 -2.92
N ARG A 216 -21.15 26.39 -2.37
CA ARG A 216 -22.57 26.57 -2.01
C ARG A 216 -22.74 27.64 -0.93
N PHE A 217 -21.91 27.63 0.13
CA PHE A 217 -21.95 28.68 1.15
C PHE A 217 -21.60 30.06 0.59
N LYS A 218 -20.59 30.15 -0.26
CA LYS A 218 -20.20 31.41 -0.91
C LYS A 218 -21.25 31.96 -1.88
N ALA A 219 -22.14 31.14 -2.37
CA ALA A 219 -23.22 31.54 -3.26
C ALA A 219 -24.46 32.06 -2.50
N LEU A 220 -24.48 32.03 -1.16
CA LEU A 220 -25.58 32.61 -0.38
C LEU A 220 -25.61 34.13 -0.59
N ALA A 221 -26.75 34.66 -1.03
CA ALA A 221 -26.99 36.07 -1.12
C ALA A 221 -27.23 36.66 0.29
N ASN A 222 -26.63 37.79 0.56
CA ASN A 222 -27.06 38.59 1.71
C ASN A 222 -28.44 39.16 1.39
N ALA A 223 -29.45 38.84 2.20
CA ALA A 223 -30.77 39.39 2.11
C ALA A 223 -30.78 40.89 2.55
#